data_da5f384387f3647bfcf6079240b3d84e
#
_entry.id   da5f384387f3647bfcf6079240b3d84e
#
_cell.length_a   1.000
_cell.length_b   1.000
_cell.length_c   1.000
_cell.angle_alpha   90.00
_cell.angle_beta   90.00
_cell.angle_gamma   90.00
#
_symmetry.space_group_name_H-M   'P 1'
#
loop_
_entity.id
_entity.type
_entity.pdbx_description
1 polymer ?
#
loop_
_entity_poly.entity_id
_entity_poly.type
_entity_poly.pdbx_seq_one_letter_code
_entity_poly.pdbx_strand_id
1 'polypeptide(L)'
;MVKVTYDIPTCEDYCALRINAGMSPKTREAAEKGLPNALFTITLYDKDRLIGMGRVIGDGGTAFQIVDIAISKSYQGQGYGSQIMEHIMKYIKNVSVESAYVSLIADYPADKLYTKFGFIPTEPDSGGMYIKY
;
A
#
# COMPACT_ATOMS: atom_id res chain seq x y z
N MET A 1 -1.29 -4.82 -21.55
CA MET A 1 -0.06 -4.98 -20.76
C MET A 1 -0.06 -4.01 -19.59
N VAL A 2 0.29 -4.50 -18.41
CA VAL A 2 0.31 -3.68 -17.20
C VAL A 2 1.67 -3.01 -17.06
N LYS A 3 1.65 -1.69 -16.83
CA LYS A 3 2.86 -0.88 -16.67
C LYS A 3 3.03 -0.51 -15.21
N VAL A 4 4.26 -0.67 -14.70
CA VAL A 4 4.62 -0.26 -13.34
C VAL A 4 5.18 1.16 -13.38
N THR A 5 4.71 2.03 -12.48
CA THR A 5 5.27 3.36 -12.30
C THR A 5 5.42 3.68 -10.81
N TYR A 6 6.20 4.71 -10.50
CA TYR A 6 6.32 5.26 -9.14
C TYR A 6 5.66 6.63 -9.05
N ASP A 7 4.78 6.92 -9.99
CA ASP A 7 4.06 8.19 -10.04
C ASP A 7 2.92 8.20 -9.02
N ILE A 8 2.65 9.38 -8.47
CA ILE A 8 1.52 9.59 -7.58
C ILE A 8 0.25 9.62 -8.45
N PRO A 9 -0.77 8.80 -8.14
CA PRO A 9 -2.01 8.82 -8.90
C PRO A 9 -2.78 10.12 -8.64
N THR A 10 -3.71 10.44 -9.54
CA THR A 10 -4.64 11.53 -9.26
C THR A 10 -5.54 11.15 -8.07
N CYS A 11 -6.05 12.15 -7.36
CA CYS A 11 -6.98 11.89 -6.26
C CYS A 11 -8.23 11.14 -6.73
N GLU A 12 -8.70 11.47 -7.93
CA GLU A 12 -9.86 10.80 -8.54
C GLU A 12 -9.59 9.32 -8.76
N ASP A 13 -8.48 8.98 -9.40
CA ASP A 13 -8.12 7.59 -9.68
C ASP A 13 -7.87 6.82 -8.40
N TYR A 14 -7.20 7.43 -7.45
CA TYR A 14 -6.94 6.83 -6.13
C TYR A 14 -8.24 6.46 -5.42
N CYS A 15 -9.14 7.42 -5.31
CA CYS A 15 -10.43 7.19 -4.63
C CYS A 15 -11.25 6.11 -5.34
N ALA A 16 -11.27 6.14 -6.67
CA ALA A 16 -12.01 5.16 -7.47
C ALA A 16 -11.42 3.75 -7.32
N LEU A 17 -10.10 3.62 -7.31
CA LEU A 17 -9.47 2.31 -7.16
C LEU A 17 -9.77 1.69 -5.79
N ARG A 18 -9.74 2.49 -4.72
CA ARG A 18 -10.06 1.98 -3.38
C ARG A 18 -11.45 1.37 -3.35
N ILE A 19 -12.45 2.07 -3.90
CA ILE A 19 -13.82 1.56 -3.96
C ILE A 19 -13.88 0.28 -4.79
N ASN A 20 -13.29 0.29 -5.96
CA ASN A 20 -13.29 -0.87 -6.85
C ASN A 20 -12.59 -2.09 -6.22
N ALA A 21 -11.54 -1.86 -5.45
CA ALA A 21 -10.82 -2.93 -4.77
C ALA A 21 -11.53 -3.46 -3.52
N GLY A 22 -12.65 -2.84 -3.12
CA GLY A 22 -13.40 -3.26 -1.94
C GLY A 22 -12.92 -2.63 -0.63
N MET A 23 -12.14 -1.58 -0.71
CA MET A 23 -11.63 -0.88 0.49
C MET A 23 -12.57 0.25 0.89
N SER A 24 -12.44 0.71 2.14
CA SER A 24 -13.25 1.82 2.63
C SER A 24 -12.97 3.09 1.83
N PRO A 25 -13.99 3.97 1.67
CA PRO A 25 -13.81 5.20 0.89
C PRO A 25 -12.89 6.20 1.58
N LYS A 26 -12.23 7.03 0.78
CA LYS A 26 -11.50 8.20 1.24
C LYS A 26 -12.10 9.42 0.56
N THR A 27 -12.13 10.54 1.28
CA THR A 27 -12.58 11.79 0.67
C THR A 27 -11.48 12.35 -0.23
N ARG A 28 -11.90 13.18 -1.18
CA ARG A 28 -10.95 13.88 -2.03
C ARG A 28 -10.02 14.78 -1.21
N GLU A 29 -10.56 15.45 -0.20
CA GLU A 29 -9.76 16.31 0.68
C GLU A 29 -8.64 15.54 1.37
N ALA A 30 -8.97 14.38 1.94
CA ALA A 30 -7.95 13.54 2.58
C ALA A 30 -6.90 13.06 1.58
N ALA A 31 -7.31 12.68 0.38
CA ALA A 31 -6.40 12.26 -0.67
C ALA A 31 -5.48 13.40 -1.12
N GLU A 32 -6.01 14.60 -1.29
CA GLU A 32 -5.21 15.77 -1.67
C GLU A 32 -4.12 16.09 -0.65
N LYS A 33 -4.42 15.91 0.62
CA LYS A 33 -3.45 16.14 1.70
C LYS A 33 -2.45 14.99 1.84
N GLY A 34 -2.91 13.75 1.67
CA GLY A 34 -2.12 12.57 1.98
C GLY A 34 -1.21 12.09 0.85
N LEU A 35 -1.70 12.04 -0.37
CA LEU A 35 -0.94 11.44 -1.47
C LEU A 35 0.44 12.07 -1.72
N PRO A 36 0.60 13.41 -1.67
CA PRO A 36 1.92 14.02 -1.87
C PRO A 36 2.94 13.71 -0.78
N ASN A 37 2.50 13.21 0.36
CA ASN A 37 3.35 13.00 1.53
C ASN A 37 3.83 11.55 1.69
N ALA A 38 3.54 10.68 0.74
CA ALA A 38 4.06 9.31 0.77
C ALA A 38 5.58 9.34 0.59
N LEU A 39 6.27 8.47 1.32
CA LEU A 39 7.70 8.24 1.13
C LEU A 39 7.96 7.51 -0.17
N PHE A 40 7.05 6.63 -0.56
CA PHE A 40 7.16 5.83 -1.77
C PHE A 40 5.75 5.51 -2.26
N THR A 41 5.57 5.57 -3.57
CA THR A 41 4.30 5.21 -4.21
C THR A 41 4.61 4.29 -5.40
N ILE A 42 3.83 3.23 -5.53
CA ILE A 42 3.87 2.38 -6.72
C ILE A 42 2.47 2.29 -7.30
N THR A 43 2.39 2.37 -8.61
CA THR A 43 1.13 2.30 -9.36
C THR A 43 1.28 1.34 -10.52
N LEU A 44 0.19 0.66 -10.83
CA LEU A 44 0.07 -0.25 -11.96
C LEU A 44 -1.02 0.26 -12.88
N TYR A 45 -0.70 0.45 -14.13
CA TYR A 45 -1.65 0.92 -15.15
C TYR A 45 -1.82 -0.11 -16.26
N ASP A 46 -3.07 -0.35 -16.64
CA ASP A 46 -3.40 -1.04 -17.87
C ASP A 46 -3.89 0.03 -18.84
N LYS A 47 -3.04 0.40 -19.81
CA LYS A 47 -3.22 1.60 -20.62
C LYS A 47 -3.33 2.83 -19.70
N ASP A 48 -4.43 3.56 -19.75
CA ASP A 48 -4.62 4.76 -18.93
C ASP A 48 -5.37 4.47 -17.62
N ARG A 49 -5.67 3.21 -17.35
CA ARG A 49 -6.47 2.84 -16.18
C ARG A 49 -5.59 2.40 -15.02
N LEU A 50 -5.75 3.04 -13.89
CA LEU A 50 -5.09 2.63 -12.64
C LEU A 50 -5.74 1.35 -12.14
N ILE A 51 -4.97 0.25 -12.10
CA ILE A 51 -5.50 -1.07 -11.71
C ILE A 51 -4.87 -1.59 -10.42
N GLY A 52 -3.81 -0.97 -9.94
CA GLY A 52 -3.17 -1.37 -8.70
C GLY A 52 -2.33 -0.26 -8.12
N MET A 53 -2.12 -0.30 -6.81
CA MET A 53 -1.28 0.67 -6.11
C MET A 53 -0.81 0.15 -4.77
N GLY A 54 0.21 0.83 -4.22
CA GLY A 54 0.66 0.67 -2.87
C GLY A 54 1.44 1.90 -2.45
N ARG A 55 1.49 2.19 -1.15
CA ARG A 55 2.22 3.34 -0.63
C ARG A 55 2.98 2.98 0.63
N VAL A 56 4.07 3.70 0.86
CA VAL A 56 4.80 3.66 2.12
C VAL A 56 4.74 5.06 2.72
N ILE A 57 4.31 5.16 3.97
CA ILE A 57 4.29 6.41 4.72
C ILE A 57 5.16 6.26 5.96
N GLY A 58 5.51 7.37 6.60
CA GLY A 58 6.32 7.35 7.82
C GLY A 58 7.25 8.55 7.90
N ASP A 59 8.21 8.47 8.82
CA ASP A 59 9.18 9.54 9.01
C ASP A 59 10.49 9.33 8.20
N GLY A 60 10.62 8.19 7.54
CA GLY A 60 11.80 7.89 6.74
C GLY A 60 13.00 7.36 7.51
N GLY A 61 12.86 7.15 8.81
CA GLY A 61 13.96 6.70 9.64
C GLY A 61 13.54 5.66 10.67
N THR A 62 12.74 6.05 11.65
CA THR A 62 12.37 5.16 12.75
C THR A 62 11.14 4.29 12.40
N ALA A 63 10.23 4.78 11.58
CA ALA A 63 8.95 4.14 11.35
C ALA A 63 8.52 4.26 9.89
N PHE A 64 8.10 3.13 9.35
CA PHE A 64 7.50 3.02 8.02
C PHE A 64 6.22 2.23 8.15
N GLN A 65 5.19 2.66 7.45
CA GLN A 65 3.94 1.89 7.38
C GLN A 65 3.54 1.70 5.92
N ILE A 66 3.22 0.46 5.56
CA ILE A 66 2.71 0.13 4.23
C ILE A 66 1.20 0.29 4.27
N VAL A 67 0.66 1.08 3.34
CA VAL A 67 -0.77 1.37 3.25
C VAL A 67 -1.26 1.28 1.82
N ASP A 68 -2.57 1.20 1.65
CA ASP A 68 -3.24 1.31 0.35
C ASP A 68 -2.81 0.27 -0.69
N ILE A 69 -2.54 -0.96 -0.24
CA ILE A 69 -2.32 -2.04 -1.19
C ILE A 69 -3.67 -2.41 -1.78
N ALA A 70 -3.90 -2.03 -3.02
CA ALA A 70 -5.18 -2.19 -3.69
C ALA A 70 -5.00 -2.68 -5.10
N ILE A 71 -5.81 -3.68 -5.49
CA ILE A 71 -5.85 -4.20 -6.85
C ILE A 71 -7.30 -4.16 -7.31
N SER A 72 -7.54 -3.61 -8.49
CA SER A 72 -8.86 -3.59 -9.12
C SER A 72 -9.42 -5.02 -9.20
N LYS A 73 -10.71 -5.18 -8.93
CA LYS A 73 -11.36 -6.48 -8.80
C LYS A 73 -11.07 -7.42 -9.96
N SER A 74 -11.13 -6.92 -11.19
CA SER A 74 -10.92 -7.74 -12.38
C SER A 74 -9.46 -8.17 -12.59
N TYR A 75 -8.54 -7.61 -11.80
CA TYR A 75 -7.11 -7.94 -11.87
C TYR A 75 -6.62 -8.72 -10.65
N GLN A 76 -7.48 -9.00 -9.69
CA GLN A 76 -7.12 -9.77 -8.50
C GLN A 76 -6.84 -11.23 -8.84
N GLY A 77 -6.00 -11.88 -8.03
CA GLY A 77 -5.67 -13.29 -8.24
C GLY A 77 -4.65 -13.54 -9.35
N GLN A 78 -3.96 -12.52 -9.83
CA GLN A 78 -3.01 -12.62 -10.95
C GLN A 78 -1.57 -12.27 -10.55
N GLY A 79 -1.29 -12.13 -9.26
CA GLY A 79 0.05 -11.87 -8.78
C GLY A 79 0.45 -10.41 -8.67
N TYR A 80 -0.44 -9.46 -8.95
CA TYR A 80 -0.11 -8.04 -8.89
C TYR A 80 0.16 -7.55 -7.48
N GLY A 81 -0.54 -8.08 -6.48
CA GLY A 81 -0.26 -7.75 -5.08
C GLY A 81 1.17 -8.10 -4.68
N SER A 82 1.63 -9.28 -5.08
CA SER A 82 3.02 -9.69 -4.84
C SER A 82 4.00 -8.81 -5.57
N GLN A 83 3.70 -8.42 -6.79
CA GLN A 83 4.55 -7.52 -7.58
C GLN A 83 4.69 -6.16 -6.89
N ILE A 84 3.59 -5.61 -6.40
CA ILE A 84 3.61 -4.35 -5.64
C ILE A 84 4.48 -4.49 -4.40
N MET A 85 4.31 -5.58 -3.64
CA MET A 85 5.09 -5.81 -2.42
C MET A 85 6.58 -5.98 -2.72
N GLU A 86 6.94 -6.61 -3.81
CA GLU A 86 8.34 -6.73 -4.21
C GLU A 86 9.00 -5.36 -4.39
N HIS A 87 8.32 -4.44 -5.07
CA HIS A 87 8.82 -3.08 -5.26
C HIS A 87 8.90 -2.31 -3.95
N ILE A 88 7.87 -2.45 -3.10
CA ILE A 88 7.85 -1.78 -1.79
C ILE A 88 9.00 -2.29 -0.91
N MET A 89 9.19 -3.60 -0.84
CA MET A 89 10.25 -4.17 0.01
C MET A 89 11.64 -3.83 -0.50
N LYS A 90 11.81 -3.71 -1.81
CA LYS A 90 13.07 -3.23 -2.38
C LYS A 90 13.36 -1.80 -1.94
N TYR A 91 12.35 -0.92 -2.00
CA TYR A 91 12.49 0.46 -1.50
C TYR A 91 12.86 0.47 -0.02
N ILE A 92 12.11 -0.25 0.80
CA ILE A 92 12.32 -0.29 2.25
C ILE A 92 13.73 -0.81 2.59
N LYS A 93 14.16 -1.87 1.91
CA LYS A 93 15.50 -2.43 2.14
C LYS A 93 16.60 -1.42 1.80
N ASN A 94 16.40 -0.62 0.77
CA ASN A 94 17.40 0.36 0.34
C ASN A 94 17.52 1.55 1.30
N VAL A 95 16.44 1.95 1.97
CA VAL A 95 16.43 3.16 2.79
C VAL A 95 16.47 2.89 4.29
N SER A 96 16.15 1.67 4.73
CA SER A 96 16.09 1.34 6.15
C SER A 96 17.47 1.28 6.77
N VAL A 97 17.57 1.85 7.97
CA VAL A 97 18.76 1.78 8.81
C VAL A 97 18.43 0.98 10.06
N GLU A 98 19.45 0.70 10.87
CA GLU A 98 19.24 -0.07 12.11
C GLU A 98 18.15 0.57 12.97
N SER A 99 17.31 -0.26 13.57
CA SER A 99 16.16 0.08 14.39
C SER A 99 14.92 0.57 13.65
N ALA A 100 14.95 0.68 12.33
CA ALA A 100 13.75 1.02 11.57
C ALA A 100 12.66 -0.02 11.81
N TYR A 101 11.43 0.46 12.07
CA TYR A 101 10.28 -0.39 12.30
C TYR A 101 9.31 -0.27 11.12
N VAL A 102 9.02 -1.39 10.47
CA VAL A 102 8.13 -1.43 9.32
C VAL A 102 6.87 -2.19 9.71
N SER A 103 5.72 -1.56 9.59
CA SER A 103 4.45 -2.15 9.98
C SER A 103 3.40 -2.03 8.89
N LEU A 104 2.34 -2.81 9.04
CA LEU A 104 1.14 -2.69 8.23
C LEU A 104 -0.03 -3.26 9.02
N ILE A 105 -1.25 -2.88 8.61
CA ILE A 105 -2.46 -3.49 9.13
C ILE A 105 -3.03 -4.33 8.00
N ALA A 106 -3.10 -5.64 8.21
CA ALA A 106 -3.55 -6.58 7.20
C ALA A 106 -5.03 -6.90 7.39
N ASP A 107 -5.84 -6.58 6.39
CA ASP A 107 -7.22 -7.05 6.35
C ASP A 107 -7.22 -8.52 5.92
N TYR A 108 -7.96 -9.36 6.64
CA TYR A 108 -8.02 -10.77 6.28
C TYR A 108 -8.79 -10.96 4.97
N PRO A 109 -8.35 -11.87 4.09
CA PRO A 109 -7.24 -12.83 4.23
C PRO A 109 -5.90 -12.35 3.66
N ALA A 110 -5.72 -11.06 3.44
CA ALA A 110 -4.51 -10.51 2.84
C ALA A 110 -3.25 -10.71 3.70
N ASP A 111 -3.39 -11.07 4.97
CA ASP A 111 -2.27 -11.39 5.86
C ASP A 111 -1.35 -12.47 5.25
N LYS A 112 -1.90 -13.40 4.47
CA LYS A 112 -1.14 -14.46 3.82
C LYS A 112 -0.14 -13.91 2.80
N LEU A 113 -0.49 -12.85 2.10
CA LEU A 113 0.42 -12.17 1.18
C LEU A 113 1.62 -11.60 1.94
N TYR A 114 1.35 -10.90 3.03
CA TYR A 114 2.41 -10.21 3.78
C TYR A 114 3.34 -11.19 4.49
N THR A 115 2.83 -12.31 4.95
CA THR A 115 3.64 -13.36 5.57
C THR A 115 4.76 -13.83 4.62
N LYS A 116 4.48 -13.88 3.32
CA LYS A 116 5.49 -14.29 2.31
C LYS A 116 6.68 -13.33 2.25
N PHE A 117 6.49 -12.09 2.68
CA PHE A 117 7.53 -11.06 2.68
C PHE A 117 8.19 -10.88 4.04
N GLY A 118 7.93 -11.77 4.98
CA GLY A 118 8.59 -11.76 6.29
C GLY A 118 7.85 -11.01 7.38
N PHE A 119 6.63 -10.54 7.12
CA PHE A 119 5.83 -9.90 8.16
C PHE A 119 5.26 -10.95 9.10
N ILE A 120 5.34 -10.67 10.40
CA ILE A 120 4.84 -11.53 11.45
C ILE A 120 3.78 -10.76 12.26
N PRO A 121 2.75 -11.47 12.78
CA PRO A 121 1.75 -10.83 13.63
C PRO A 121 2.39 -10.17 14.85
N THR A 122 1.85 -9.02 15.25
CA THR A 122 2.30 -8.35 16.48
C THR A 122 1.75 -9.02 17.74
N GLU A 123 0.67 -9.79 17.59
CA GLU A 123 0.08 -10.54 18.69
C GLU A 123 1.01 -11.67 19.17
N PRO A 124 0.98 -12.06 20.44
CA PRO A 124 0.06 -11.60 21.50
C PRO A 124 0.48 -10.34 22.22
N ASP A 125 1.69 -9.82 21.96
CA ASP A 125 2.23 -8.71 22.74
C ASP A 125 1.59 -7.36 22.39
N SER A 126 1.05 -7.23 21.20
CA SER A 126 0.38 -6.00 20.75
C SER A 126 -0.68 -6.32 19.69
N GLY A 127 -1.46 -5.33 19.34
CA GLY A 127 -2.47 -5.47 18.28
C GLY A 127 -2.79 -4.12 17.67
N GLY A 128 -3.34 -4.15 16.46
CA GLY A 128 -3.75 -2.94 15.76
C GLY A 128 -4.98 -2.32 16.40
N MET A 129 -5.00 -0.99 16.48
CA MET A 129 -6.15 -0.21 16.95
C MET A 129 -6.34 0.98 16.03
N TYR A 130 -7.59 1.46 15.89
CA TYR A 130 -7.87 2.55 14.98
C TYR A 130 -9.02 3.43 15.44
N ILE A 131 -9.02 4.69 14.94
CA ILE A 131 -10.15 5.61 14.98
C ILE A 131 -10.34 6.12 13.56
N LYS A 132 -11.58 6.19 13.12
CA LYS A 132 -11.94 6.82 11.84
C LYS A 132 -12.73 8.10 12.08
N TYR A 133 -12.44 9.11 11.30
CA TYR A 133 -13.16 10.37 11.34
C TYR A 133 -14.09 10.52 10.14
#